data_96fc969a88543a9b633a0850b7ff0c81
#
_entry.id   96fc969a88543a9b633a0850b7ff0c81
#
_cell.length_a   1.000
_cell.length_b   1.000
_cell.length_c   1.000
_cell.angle_alpha   90.00
_cell.angle_beta   90.00
_cell.angle_gamma   90.00
#
_symmetry.space_group_name_H-M   'P 1'
#
loop_
_entity.id
_entity.type
_entity.pdbx_description
1 polymer ?
#
loop_
_entity_poly.entity_id
_entity_poly.type
_entity_poly.pdbx_seq_one_letter_code
_entity_poly.pdbx_strand_id
1 'polypeptide(L)'
;MEIRAMSWQPEVDELNQRRKWADEMGGAERVDRQRERGHLNVRERITGVVDPDSFREVGKLAGGGVYKDGVLTGVKPASYVMGLAEIEGRPVAIGGEDTTIGGGTYQGGMRRKGGQGGFVDDLALNYKIPLIRLIDGFGGSAGSAKSKGYSVLPGHSQAPKQIFVELLGQVPVVGAVLGIAAGGPAGRAVMSHFSVMVKDKTQIFAAGPAVVERGV
;
A
#
# COMPACT_ATOMS: atom_id res chain seq x y z
N MET A 1 -33.69 18.83 33.89
CA MET A 1 -33.10 18.50 32.57
C MET A 1 -31.64 18.14 32.84
N GLU A 2 -31.34 16.87 33.03
CA GLU A 2 -29.98 16.41 33.25
C GLU A 2 -29.14 16.72 32.00
N ILE A 3 -28.10 17.53 32.16
CA ILE A 3 -27.08 17.73 31.12
C ILE A 3 -26.31 16.42 31.06
N ARG A 4 -26.68 15.57 30.12
CA ARG A 4 -25.91 14.37 29.81
C ARG A 4 -24.52 14.81 29.39
N ALA A 5 -23.51 14.53 30.23
CA ALA A 5 -22.15 14.86 29.91
C ALA A 5 -21.82 14.29 28.51
N MET A 6 -21.41 15.16 27.61
CA MET A 6 -21.03 14.77 26.24
C MET A 6 -19.77 13.90 26.35
N SER A 7 -19.89 12.61 26.04
CA SER A 7 -18.79 11.66 26.07
C SER A 7 -18.42 11.29 24.63
N TRP A 8 -17.15 11.37 24.28
CA TRP A 8 -16.58 10.91 23.01
C TRP A 8 -16.22 9.42 23.04
N GLN A 9 -16.62 8.70 24.10
CA GLN A 9 -16.24 7.29 24.26
C GLN A 9 -16.74 6.40 23.11
N PRO A 10 -17.99 6.54 22.60
CA PRO A 10 -18.48 5.74 21.49
C PRO A 10 -17.65 5.92 20.21
N GLU A 11 -17.26 7.16 19.91
CA GLU A 11 -16.43 7.47 18.72
C GLU A 11 -15.01 6.93 18.87
N VAL A 12 -14.45 6.99 20.08
CA VAL A 12 -13.14 6.41 20.40
C VAL A 12 -13.19 4.88 20.27
N ASP A 13 -14.26 4.26 20.76
CA ASP A 13 -14.45 2.81 20.67
C ASP A 13 -14.60 2.36 19.21
N GLU A 14 -15.37 3.08 18.39
CA GLU A 14 -15.48 2.82 16.97
C GLU A 14 -14.12 2.98 16.27
N LEU A 15 -13.37 4.03 16.57
CA LEU A 15 -12.04 4.26 16.02
C LEU A 15 -11.08 3.10 16.34
N ASN A 16 -11.10 2.64 17.59
CA ASN A 16 -10.28 1.51 18.00
C ASN A 16 -10.71 0.20 17.34
N GLN A 17 -12.02 0.00 17.15
CA GLN A 17 -12.53 -1.15 16.42
C GLN A 17 -12.11 -1.12 14.95
N ARG A 18 -12.16 0.04 14.28
CA ARG A 18 -11.66 0.21 12.90
C ARG A 18 -10.17 -0.10 12.80
N ARG A 19 -9.36 0.28 13.79
CA ARG A 19 -7.93 -0.06 13.86
C ARG A 19 -7.71 -1.57 13.95
N LYS A 20 -8.47 -2.28 14.79
CA LYS A 20 -8.40 -3.74 14.90
C LYS A 20 -8.72 -4.42 13.56
N TRP A 21 -9.81 -4.03 12.91
CA TRP A 21 -10.16 -4.56 11.59
C TRP A 21 -9.12 -4.28 10.52
N ALA A 22 -8.45 -3.12 10.58
CA ALA A 22 -7.36 -2.81 9.66
C ALA A 22 -6.12 -3.70 9.89
N ASP A 23 -5.88 -4.16 11.13
CA ASP A 23 -4.80 -5.11 11.44
C ASP A 23 -5.07 -6.53 10.91
N GLU A 24 -6.34 -6.89 10.73
CA GLU A 24 -6.73 -8.18 10.15
C GLU A 24 -6.38 -8.29 8.66
N MET A 25 -5.99 -7.19 8.01
CA MET A 25 -5.62 -7.14 6.58
C MET A 25 -6.73 -7.72 5.69
N GLY A 26 -6.44 -8.71 4.85
CA GLY A 26 -7.43 -9.43 4.05
C GLY A 26 -8.19 -10.54 4.77
N GLY A 27 -7.98 -10.67 6.09
CA GLY A 27 -8.54 -11.71 6.96
C GLY A 27 -7.62 -12.92 7.15
N ALA A 28 -7.83 -13.65 8.25
CA ALA A 28 -6.96 -14.75 8.69
C ALA A 28 -6.70 -15.79 7.60
N GLU A 29 -7.75 -16.27 6.93
CA GLU A 29 -7.63 -17.29 5.86
C GLU A 29 -6.64 -16.87 4.75
N ARG A 30 -6.66 -15.60 4.33
CA ARG A 30 -5.77 -15.12 3.26
C ARG A 30 -4.35 -14.91 3.76
N VAL A 31 -4.19 -14.48 5.00
CA VAL A 31 -2.89 -14.36 5.67
C VAL A 31 -2.24 -15.72 5.82
N ASP A 32 -2.98 -16.72 6.30
CA ASP A 32 -2.48 -18.08 6.48
C ASP A 32 -2.12 -18.72 5.14
N ARG A 33 -2.96 -18.58 4.12
CA ARG A 33 -2.64 -19.04 2.75
C ARG A 33 -1.35 -18.42 2.20
N GLN A 34 -1.05 -17.15 2.54
CA GLN A 34 0.21 -16.51 2.15
C GLN A 34 1.39 -17.14 2.86
N ARG A 35 1.29 -17.42 4.16
CA ARG A 35 2.31 -18.09 4.97
C ARG A 35 2.56 -19.54 4.52
N GLU A 36 1.51 -20.30 4.21
CA GLU A 36 1.60 -21.66 3.67
C GLU A 36 2.40 -21.73 2.37
N ARG A 37 2.37 -20.65 1.57
CA ARG A 37 3.19 -20.51 0.36
C ARG A 37 4.62 -20.04 0.63
N GLY A 38 5.01 -19.91 1.90
CA GLY A 38 6.33 -19.46 2.31
C GLY A 38 6.58 -17.96 2.08
N HIS A 39 5.51 -17.15 2.05
CA HIS A 39 5.61 -15.71 1.90
C HIS A 39 5.23 -15.00 3.21
N LEU A 40 6.06 -14.07 3.63
CA LEU A 40 5.72 -13.13 4.70
C LEU A 40 4.65 -12.14 4.21
N ASN A 41 3.71 -11.78 5.08
CA ASN A 41 2.79 -10.69 4.82
C ASN A 41 3.50 -9.32 4.92
N VAL A 42 2.85 -8.25 4.47
CA VAL A 42 3.48 -6.91 4.40
C VAL A 42 3.92 -6.39 5.77
N ARG A 43 3.18 -6.67 6.85
CA ARG A 43 3.53 -6.24 8.21
C ARG A 43 4.76 -6.98 8.72
N GLU A 44 4.81 -8.29 8.51
CA GLU A 44 5.97 -9.13 8.84
C GLU A 44 7.23 -8.67 8.07
N ARG A 45 7.06 -8.31 6.78
CA ARG A 45 8.16 -7.77 5.97
C ARG A 45 8.68 -6.44 6.50
N ILE A 46 7.78 -5.51 6.87
CA ILE A 46 8.15 -4.23 7.46
C ILE A 46 8.90 -4.47 8.78
N THR A 47 8.31 -5.23 9.70
CA THR A 47 8.91 -5.52 11.00
C THR A 47 10.27 -6.22 10.88
N GLY A 48 10.47 -7.04 9.85
CA GLY A 48 11.73 -7.74 9.61
C GLY A 48 12.86 -6.86 9.05
N VAL A 49 12.56 -5.62 8.65
CA VAL A 49 13.55 -4.70 8.03
C VAL A 49 13.88 -3.52 8.94
N VAL A 50 12.91 -3.06 9.74
CA VAL A 50 13.06 -1.85 10.57
C VAL A 50 13.52 -2.20 11.98
N ASP A 51 14.05 -1.22 12.68
CA ASP A 51 14.43 -1.36 14.08
C ASP A 51 13.21 -1.70 14.94
N PRO A 52 13.37 -2.53 15.99
CA PRO A 52 12.28 -2.90 16.88
C PRO A 52 11.50 -1.67 17.38
N ASP A 53 10.18 -1.75 17.35
CA ASP A 53 9.25 -0.73 17.82
C ASP A 53 9.37 0.66 17.17
N SER A 54 10.15 0.80 16.10
CA SER A 54 10.32 2.07 15.38
C SER A 54 9.19 2.39 14.40
N PHE A 55 8.46 1.38 13.90
CA PHE A 55 7.44 1.59 12.88
C PHE A 55 6.23 2.38 13.38
N ARG A 56 5.95 3.49 12.74
CA ARG A 56 4.78 4.35 12.97
C ARG A 56 3.92 4.35 11.72
N GLU A 57 2.89 3.49 11.74
CA GLU A 57 1.98 3.35 10.59
C GLU A 57 1.21 4.64 10.34
N VAL A 58 1.20 5.10 9.10
CA VAL A 58 0.44 6.26 8.63
C VAL A 58 -0.71 5.81 7.74
N GLY A 59 -1.89 6.39 7.94
CA GLY A 59 -3.08 6.07 7.15
C GLY A 59 -3.66 4.67 7.39
N LYS A 60 -3.50 4.09 8.58
CA LYS A 60 -4.04 2.79 8.97
C LYS A 60 -5.54 2.65 8.68
N LEU A 61 -6.29 3.74 8.84
CA LEU A 61 -7.74 3.77 8.60
C LEU A 61 -8.13 4.06 7.15
N ALA A 62 -7.15 4.24 6.25
CA ALA A 62 -7.47 4.38 4.83
C ALA A 62 -8.08 3.09 4.30
N GLY A 63 -9.28 3.20 3.75
CA GLY A 63 -10.07 2.06 3.32
C GLY A 63 -11.54 2.44 3.16
N GLY A 64 -12.42 1.46 3.15
CA GLY A 64 -13.86 1.64 3.10
C GLY A 64 -14.56 0.96 4.27
N GLY A 65 -15.56 1.61 4.86
CA GLY A 65 -16.44 0.97 5.83
C GLY A 65 -17.39 -0.01 5.14
N VAL A 66 -17.67 -1.13 5.78
CA VAL A 66 -18.70 -2.08 5.38
C VAL A 66 -19.92 -1.87 6.30
N TYR A 67 -21.04 -1.52 5.71
CA TYR A 67 -22.27 -1.24 6.46
C TYR A 67 -23.33 -2.25 6.13
N LYS A 68 -24.08 -2.67 7.14
CA LYS A 68 -25.29 -3.47 7.03
C LYS A 68 -26.40 -2.77 7.82
N ASP A 69 -27.51 -2.47 7.17
CA ASP A 69 -28.65 -1.77 7.78
C ASP A 69 -28.25 -0.46 8.51
N GLY A 70 -27.30 0.29 7.92
CA GLY A 70 -26.79 1.54 8.50
C GLY A 70 -25.76 1.36 9.62
N VAL A 71 -25.48 0.14 10.05
CA VAL A 71 -24.49 -0.17 11.11
C VAL A 71 -23.15 -0.57 10.49
N LEU A 72 -22.07 -0.02 11.01
CA LEU A 72 -20.73 -0.41 10.61
C LEU A 72 -20.42 -1.83 11.11
N THR A 73 -20.20 -2.76 10.19
CA THR A 73 -19.95 -4.17 10.49
C THR A 73 -18.52 -4.62 10.17
N GLY A 74 -17.72 -3.77 9.52
CA GLY A 74 -16.36 -4.10 9.18
C GLY A 74 -15.67 -2.99 8.41
N VAL A 75 -14.40 -3.21 8.09
CA VAL A 75 -13.59 -2.32 7.26
C VAL A 75 -12.92 -3.14 6.16
N LYS A 76 -12.87 -2.59 4.97
CA LYS A 76 -12.04 -3.07 3.88
C LYS A 76 -10.80 -2.17 3.80
N PRO A 77 -9.66 -2.57 4.36
CA PRO A 77 -8.45 -1.75 4.37
C PRO A 77 -7.92 -1.49 2.96
N ALA A 78 -7.13 -0.43 2.81
CA ALA A 78 -6.37 -0.23 1.58
C ALA A 78 -5.30 -1.32 1.44
N SER A 79 -5.04 -1.75 0.20
CA SER A 79 -4.06 -2.79 -0.13
C SER A 79 -2.60 -2.32 -0.05
N TYR A 80 -2.29 -1.44 0.90
CA TYR A 80 -0.95 -0.92 1.11
C TYR A 80 -0.75 -0.50 2.57
N VAL A 81 0.35 -0.96 3.18
CA VAL A 81 0.77 -0.56 4.53
C VAL A 81 2.00 0.34 4.39
N MET A 82 2.02 1.47 5.10
CA MET A 82 3.12 2.41 5.04
C MET A 82 3.28 3.20 6.33
N GLY A 83 4.43 3.79 6.52
CA GLY A 83 4.70 4.66 7.66
C GLY A 83 6.12 5.19 7.69
N LEU A 84 6.47 5.73 8.83
CA LEU A 84 7.83 6.14 9.20
C LEU A 84 8.42 5.07 10.10
N ALA A 85 9.71 4.84 9.98
CA ALA A 85 10.45 3.88 10.79
C ALA A 85 11.92 4.27 10.89
N GLU A 86 12.69 3.47 11.59
CA GLU A 86 14.15 3.59 11.64
C GLU A 86 14.80 2.30 11.14
N ILE A 87 15.93 2.42 10.49
CA ILE A 87 16.84 1.33 10.12
C ILE A 87 18.24 1.71 10.61
N GLU A 88 18.78 0.97 11.55
CA GLU A 88 20.06 1.28 12.23
C GLU A 88 20.06 2.71 12.78
N GLY A 89 18.95 3.12 13.42
CA GLY A 89 18.77 4.45 14.00
C GLY A 89 18.57 5.58 12.97
N ARG A 90 18.44 5.27 11.68
CA ARG A 90 18.24 6.27 10.63
C ARG A 90 16.78 6.31 10.21
N PRO A 91 16.15 7.50 10.18
CA PRO A 91 14.75 7.62 9.79
C PRO A 91 14.56 7.28 8.31
N VAL A 92 13.51 6.52 8.03
CA VAL A 92 13.09 6.14 6.67
C VAL A 92 11.56 6.23 6.53
N ALA A 93 11.10 6.48 5.32
CA ALA A 93 9.74 6.16 4.92
C ALA A 93 9.72 4.74 4.33
N ILE A 94 8.79 3.92 4.73
CA ILE A 94 8.67 2.53 4.28
C ILE A 94 7.24 2.18 3.95
N GLY A 95 7.04 1.36 2.93
CA GLY A 95 5.71 0.83 2.61
C GLY A 95 5.75 -0.32 1.62
N GLY A 96 4.68 -1.10 1.62
CA GLY A 96 4.54 -2.25 0.73
C GLY A 96 3.09 -2.63 0.46
N GLU A 97 2.89 -3.39 -0.62
CA GLU A 97 1.60 -3.92 -0.99
C GLU A 97 1.14 -5.02 -0.02
N ASP A 98 -0.13 -4.96 0.38
CA ASP A 98 -0.82 -6.05 1.06
C ASP A 98 -1.50 -6.94 0.03
N THR A 99 -0.85 -8.05 -0.32
CA THR A 99 -1.36 -9.01 -1.31
C THR A 99 -2.56 -9.81 -0.82
N THR A 100 -2.85 -9.79 0.47
CA THR A 100 -4.06 -10.42 1.03
C THR A 100 -5.33 -9.64 0.65
N ILE A 101 -5.17 -8.38 0.22
CA ILE A 101 -6.26 -7.50 -0.22
C ILE A 101 -6.18 -7.33 -1.75
N GLY A 102 -6.99 -8.10 -2.48
CA GLY A 102 -7.06 -7.98 -3.94
C GLY A 102 -5.75 -8.23 -4.67
N GLY A 103 -4.83 -9.04 -4.11
CA GLY A 103 -3.52 -9.31 -4.70
C GLY A 103 -2.59 -8.10 -4.74
N GLY A 104 -2.73 -7.17 -3.80
CA GLY A 104 -1.97 -5.93 -3.80
C GLY A 104 -2.37 -4.97 -4.94
N THR A 105 -3.51 -5.23 -5.60
CA THR A 105 -3.98 -4.36 -6.68
C THR A 105 -4.53 -3.06 -6.11
N TYR A 106 -4.24 -1.98 -6.83
CA TYR A 106 -4.85 -0.70 -6.55
C TYR A 106 -6.35 -0.73 -6.88
N GLN A 107 -7.19 -0.59 -5.85
CA GLN A 107 -8.64 -0.44 -6.02
C GLN A 107 -9.00 1.05 -5.92
N GLY A 108 -9.51 1.55 -7.04
CA GLY A 108 -9.68 2.96 -7.34
C GLY A 108 -10.38 3.84 -6.31
N GLY A 109 -10.29 5.15 -6.52
CA GLY A 109 -11.05 6.19 -5.83
C GLY A 109 -10.44 6.70 -4.53
N MET A 110 -9.72 5.90 -3.76
CA MET A 110 -9.05 6.35 -2.55
C MET A 110 -7.70 7.00 -2.87
N ARG A 111 -7.39 8.10 -2.21
CA ARG A 111 -6.05 8.68 -2.28
C ARG A 111 -5.04 7.61 -1.91
N ARG A 112 -4.08 7.41 -2.76
CA ARG A 112 -3.15 6.28 -2.75
C ARG A 112 -2.22 6.37 -1.55
N LYS A 113 -2.19 5.34 -0.74
CA LYS A 113 -1.19 5.21 0.31
C LYS A 113 0.20 4.96 -0.28
N GLY A 114 0.25 4.09 -1.25
CA GLY A 114 1.45 3.77 -2.03
C GLY A 114 1.10 3.70 -3.50
N GLY A 115 2.04 3.39 -4.32
CA GLY A 115 1.83 3.29 -5.74
C GLY A 115 2.48 4.44 -6.51
N GLN A 116 1.87 4.88 -7.57
CA GLN A 116 2.43 5.96 -8.41
C GLN A 116 2.23 7.31 -7.72
N GLY A 117 3.27 7.83 -7.03
CA GLY A 117 3.20 9.06 -6.26
C GLY A 117 2.19 8.94 -5.11
N GLY A 118 2.25 7.85 -4.36
CA GLY A 118 1.44 7.63 -3.18
C GLY A 118 1.89 8.47 -1.99
N PHE A 119 1.11 8.44 -0.93
CA PHE A 119 1.40 9.26 0.25
C PHE A 119 2.73 8.88 0.95
N VAL A 120 3.23 7.67 0.76
CA VAL A 120 4.56 7.26 1.24
C VAL A 120 5.67 8.05 0.53
N ASP A 121 5.48 8.37 -0.74
CA ASP A 121 6.40 9.20 -1.51
C ASP A 121 6.37 10.64 -1.00
N ASP A 122 5.16 11.17 -0.67
CA ASP A 122 5.01 12.48 -0.02
C ASP A 122 5.73 12.54 1.33
N LEU A 123 5.65 11.48 2.14
CA LEU A 123 6.36 11.41 3.43
C LEU A 123 7.87 11.49 3.23
N ALA A 124 8.42 10.66 2.34
CA ALA A 124 9.85 10.66 2.06
C ALA A 124 10.34 12.02 1.56
N LEU A 125 9.59 12.63 0.63
CA LEU A 125 9.93 13.92 0.05
C LEU A 125 9.84 15.06 1.07
N ASN A 126 8.76 15.11 1.86
CA ASN A 126 8.53 16.18 2.83
C ASN A 126 9.52 16.13 4.01
N TYR A 127 9.86 14.94 4.48
CA TYR A 127 10.81 14.75 5.57
C TYR A 127 12.27 14.66 5.09
N LYS A 128 12.52 14.60 3.77
CA LYS A 128 13.87 14.42 3.19
C LYS A 128 14.59 13.19 3.72
N ILE A 129 13.88 12.08 3.80
CA ILE A 129 14.37 10.79 4.29
C ILE A 129 14.31 9.73 3.21
N PRO A 130 15.17 8.69 3.27
CA PRO A 130 15.12 7.58 2.31
C PRO A 130 13.76 6.91 2.24
N LEU A 131 13.41 6.41 1.06
CA LEU A 131 12.20 5.62 0.82
C LEU A 131 12.56 4.16 0.56
N ILE A 132 11.95 3.26 1.32
CA ILE A 132 12.04 1.81 1.15
C ILE A 132 10.69 1.30 0.63
N ARG A 133 10.71 0.68 -0.54
CA ARG A 133 9.52 0.09 -1.17
C ARG A 133 9.60 -1.43 -1.14
N LEU A 134 8.67 -2.07 -0.43
CA LEU A 134 8.50 -3.52 -0.39
C LEU A 134 7.47 -3.92 -1.45
N ILE A 135 7.93 -4.32 -2.62
CA ILE A 135 7.13 -4.42 -3.83
C ILE A 135 6.63 -5.86 -4.03
N ASP A 136 5.30 -6.02 -4.03
CA ASP A 136 4.61 -7.29 -4.29
C ASP A 136 3.15 -7.01 -4.69
N GLY A 137 2.90 -6.78 -5.97
CA GLY A 137 1.54 -6.45 -6.39
C GLY A 137 1.34 -6.39 -7.91
N PHE A 138 0.08 -6.55 -8.31
CA PHE A 138 -0.31 -6.59 -9.73
C PHE A 138 -0.66 -5.21 -10.33
N GLY A 139 -0.53 -4.13 -9.56
CA GLY A 139 -0.83 -2.78 -10.05
C GLY A 139 -2.32 -2.53 -10.29
N GLY A 140 -2.72 -2.27 -11.51
CA GLY A 140 -4.11 -2.01 -11.87
C GLY A 140 -4.96 -3.27 -11.91
N SER A 141 -6.25 -3.15 -11.60
CA SER A 141 -7.22 -4.25 -11.74
C SER A 141 -7.75 -4.32 -13.18
N ALA A 142 -7.82 -5.54 -13.75
CA ALA A 142 -8.50 -5.77 -15.03
C ALA A 142 -10.01 -5.35 -14.98
N GLY A 143 -10.61 -5.30 -13.81
CA GLY A 143 -11.96 -4.78 -13.58
C GLY A 143 -12.09 -3.29 -13.85
N SER A 144 -11.03 -2.51 -13.70
CA SER A 144 -11.03 -1.08 -14.00
C SER A 144 -11.17 -0.79 -15.51
N ALA A 145 -10.69 -1.70 -16.35
CA ALA A 145 -10.85 -1.60 -17.81
C ALA A 145 -12.30 -1.84 -18.29
N LYS A 146 -13.13 -2.47 -17.46
CA LYS A 146 -14.55 -2.70 -17.75
C LYS A 146 -15.46 -1.54 -17.34
N SER A 147 -14.96 -0.61 -16.53
CA SER A 147 -15.71 0.58 -16.21
C SER A 147 -15.82 1.42 -17.47
N LYS A 148 -17.05 1.69 -17.91
CA LYS A 148 -17.32 2.67 -18.98
C LYS A 148 -16.98 4.04 -18.43
N GLY A 149 -15.69 4.34 -18.41
CA GLY A 149 -15.16 5.62 -17.95
C GLY A 149 -15.11 6.62 -19.09
N TYR A 150 -14.76 7.81 -18.75
CA TYR A 150 -14.40 8.86 -19.68
C TYR A 150 -12.87 8.96 -19.76
N SER A 151 -12.37 9.31 -20.92
CA SER A 151 -10.96 9.67 -21.08
C SER A 151 -10.73 11.06 -20.45
N VAL A 152 -9.63 11.20 -19.75
CA VAL A 152 -9.20 12.48 -19.21
C VAL A 152 -7.94 12.94 -19.91
N LEU A 153 -7.85 14.25 -20.14
CA LEU A 153 -6.62 14.84 -20.66
C LEU A 153 -5.52 14.77 -19.60
N PRO A 154 -4.25 14.66 -20.02
CA PRO A 154 -3.12 14.80 -19.09
C PRO A 154 -3.21 16.11 -18.31
N GLY A 155 -2.87 16.08 -17.04
CA GLY A 155 -2.96 17.25 -16.16
C GLY A 155 -2.83 16.82 -14.71
N HIS A 156 -3.87 17.03 -13.93
CA HIS A 156 -3.87 16.64 -12.51
C HIS A 156 -3.57 15.17 -12.26
N SER A 157 -3.83 14.27 -13.21
CA SER A 157 -3.45 12.86 -13.13
C SER A 157 -1.94 12.63 -13.23
N GLN A 158 -1.17 13.64 -13.62
CA GLN A 158 0.29 13.56 -13.74
C GLN A 158 1.03 13.95 -12.45
N ALA A 159 0.38 14.69 -11.54
CA ALA A 159 0.99 15.11 -10.29
C ALA A 159 1.67 13.93 -9.51
N PRO A 160 1.06 12.74 -9.40
CA PRO A 160 1.72 11.59 -8.79
C PRO A 160 3.01 11.17 -9.49
N LYS A 161 3.11 11.32 -10.80
CA LYS A 161 4.32 10.98 -11.56
C LYS A 161 5.43 12.02 -11.37
N GLN A 162 5.08 13.28 -11.20
CA GLN A 162 6.05 14.35 -10.92
C GLN A 162 6.70 14.14 -9.55
N ILE A 163 5.91 13.84 -8.52
CA ILE A 163 6.43 13.51 -7.18
C ILE A 163 7.43 12.36 -7.26
N PHE A 164 7.15 11.36 -8.08
CA PHE A 164 7.99 10.20 -8.27
C PHE A 164 9.36 10.55 -8.88
N VAL A 165 9.38 11.42 -9.88
CA VAL A 165 10.61 11.90 -10.51
C VAL A 165 11.37 12.84 -9.58
N GLU A 166 10.66 13.76 -8.92
CA GLU A 166 11.24 14.69 -7.96
C GLU A 166 11.90 13.95 -6.80
N LEU A 167 11.24 12.91 -6.28
CA LEU A 167 11.76 12.07 -5.20
C LEU A 167 13.14 11.49 -5.53
N LEU A 168 13.35 11.01 -6.76
CA LEU A 168 14.63 10.45 -7.21
C LEU A 168 15.75 11.49 -7.22
N GLY A 169 15.44 12.78 -7.37
CA GLY A 169 16.41 13.87 -7.29
C GLY A 169 16.68 14.37 -5.87
N GLN A 170 15.94 13.89 -4.86
CA GLN A 170 15.96 14.47 -3.52
C GLN A 170 16.42 13.51 -2.43
N VAL A 171 16.01 12.25 -2.50
CA VAL A 171 16.27 11.25 -1.46
C VAL A 171 16.62 9.89 -2.06
N PRO A 172 17.37 9.04 -1.36
CA PRO A 172 17.60 7.66 -1.77
C PRO A 172 16.28 6.89 -1.83
N VAL A 173 16.08 6.11 -2.90
CA VAL A 173 14.94 5.24 -3.09
C VAL A 173 15.42 3.82 -3.33
N VAL A 174 14.99 2.89 -2.48
CA VAL A 174 15.29 1.45 -2.58
C VAL A 174 14.01 0.68 -2.87
N GLY A 175 14.05 -0.17 -3.89
CA GLY A 175 12.98 -1.10 -4.23
C GLY A 175 13.39 -2.54 -3.90
N ALA A 176 12.67 -3.19 -3.00
CA ALA A 176 12.82 -4.62 -2.72
C ALA A 176 11.63 -5.36 -3.35
N VAL A 177 11.86 -6.08 -4.42
CA VAL A 177 10.86 -6.92 -5.06
C VAL A 177 10.79 -8.26 -4.32
N LEU A 178 9.69 -8.49 -3.64
CA LEU A 178 9.50 -9.63 -2.73
C LEU A 178 8.47 -10.64 -3.22
N GLY A 179 7.89 -10.39 -4.39
CA GLY A 179 6.94 -11.25 -5.06
C GLY A 179 6.75 -10.83 -6.51
N ILE A 180 5.52 -10.68 -6.94
CA ILE A 180 5.19 -10.27 -8.32
C ILE A 180 5.10 -8.74 -8.40
N ALA A 181 5.83 -8.14 -9.32
CA ALA A 181 5.75 -6.72 -9.64
C ALA A 181 5.25 -6.54 -11.07
N ALA A 182 3.96 -6.21 -11.23
CA ALA A 182 3.36 -6.01 -12.55
C ALA A 182 2.80 -4.59 -12.71
N GLY A 183 3.00 -3.97 -13.87
CA GLY A 183 2.49 -2.63 -14.16
C GLY A 183 3.12 -1.55 -13.29
N GLY A 184 2.30 -0.83 -12.50
CA GLY A 184 2.78 0.22 -11.61
C GLY A 184 3.85 -0.21 -10.61
N PRO A 185 3.71 -1.35 -9.91
CA PRO A 185 4.76 -1.93 -9.08
C PRO A 185 6.07 -2.18 -9.82
N ALA A 186 6.01 -2.71 -11.06
CA ALA A 186 7.20 -2.90 -11.90
C ALA A 186 7.89 -1.57 -12.20
N GLY A 187 7.11 -0.54 -12.54
CA GLY A 187 7.64 0.81 -12.75
C GLY A 187 8.37 1.34 -11.50
N ARG A 188 7.82 1.14 -10.31
CA ARG A 188 8.48 1.56 -9.07
C ARG A 188 9.76 0.79 -8.77
N ALA A 189 9.81 -0.49 -9.12
CA ALA A 189 11.01 -1.30 -8.96
C ALA A 189 12.17 -0.75 -9.81
N VAL A 190 11.92 -0.50 -11.11
CA VAL A 190 12.96 -0.01 -12.01
C VAL A 190 13.30 1.47 -11.82
N MET A 191 12.36 2.27 -11.31
CA MET A 191 12.57 3.66 -10.95
C MET A 191 12.98 3.79 -9.45
N SER A 192 13.99 3.08 -9.06
CA SER A 192 14.64 3.15 -7.74
C SER A 192 16.15 3.29 -7.96
N HIS A 193 16.83 3.95 -7.04
CA HIS A 193 18.30 4.07 -7.10
C HIS A 193 18.98 2.71 -6.92
N PHE A 194 18.35 1.85 -6.11
CA PHE A 194 18.83 0.51 -5.86
C PHE A 194 17.64 -0.45 -5.81
N SER A 195 17.75 -1.56 -6.53
CA SER A 195 16.71 -2.59 -6.57
C SER A 195 17.27 -3.94 -6.16
N VAL A 196 16.53 -4.62 -5.27
CA VAL A 196 16.84 -5.98 -4.81
C VAL A 196 15.69 -6.89 -5.24
N MET A 197 16.02 -8.09 -5.70
CA MET A 197 15.05 -9.13 -6.05
C MET A 197 15.39 -10.43 -5.33
N VAL A 198 14.38 -11.15 -4.88
CA VAL A 198 14.55 -12.49 -4.31
C VAL A 198 14.68 -13.49 -5.44
N LYS A 199 15.84 -14.14 -5.53
CA LYS A 199 16.11 -15.16 -6.56
C LYS A 199 15.04 -16.26 -6.58
N ASP A 200 14.61 -16.65 -7.76
CA ASP A 200 13.65 -17.74 -8.03
C ASP A 200 12.24 -17.56 -7.44
N LYS A 201 11.96 -16.41 -6.79
CA LYS A 201 10.65 -16.12 -6.16
C LYS A 201 9.98 -14.87 -6.70
N THR A 202 10.68 -14.04 -7.45
CA THR A 202 10.16 -12.73 -7.86
C THR A 202 10.19 -12.53 -9.36
N GLN A 203 9.25 -11.74 -9.85
CA GLN A 203 9.11 -11.44 -11.28
C GLN A 203 8.75 -9.97 -11.45
N ILE A 204 9.35 -9.34 -12.48
CA ILE A 204 9.00 -7.98 -12.90
C ILE A 204 8.56 -8.03 -14.35
N PHE A 205 7.36 -7.51 -14.65
CA PHE A 205 6.87 -7.38 -16.02
C PHE A 205 5.86 -6.22 -16.16
N ALA A 206 5.78 -5.65 -17.36
CA ALA A 206 4.87 -4.53 -17.61
C ALA A 206 3.40 -4.96 -17.52
N ALA A 207 3.08 -6.16 -18.05
CA ALA A 207 1.74 -6.72 -18.05
C ALA A 207 1.81 -8.24 -17.88
N GLY A 208 0.88 -8.81 -17.11
CA GLY A 208 0.81 -10.27 -16.91
C GLY A 208 0.40 -11.02 -18.18
N PRO A 209 0.69 -12.34 -18.26
CA PRO A 209 0.41 -13.16 -19.45
C PRO A 209 -1.02 -13.03 -19.98
N ALA A 210 -2.00 -13.09 -19.10
CA ALA A 210 -3.42 -12.97 -19.47
C ALA A 210 -3.80 -11.60 -20.07
N VAL A 211 -3.01 -10.57 -19.86
CA VAL A 211 -3.20 -9.25 -20.49
C VAL A 211 -2.55 -9.23 -21.85
N VAL A 212 -1.38 -9.83 -21.97
CA VAL A 212 -0.64 -9.94 -23.24
C VAL A 212 -1.40 -10.79 -24.22
N GLU A 213 -1.89 -11.96 -23.81
CA GLU A 213 -2.71 -12.87 -24.66
C GLU A 213 -3.99 -12.23 -25.22
N ARG A 214 -4.52 -11.21 -24.56
CA ARG A 214 -5.71 -10.48 -25.03
C ARG A 214 -5.39 -9.26 -25.88
N GLY A 215 -4.15 -8.84 -25.90
CA GLY A 215 -3.68 -7.66 -26.64
C GLY A 215 -2.99 -7.99 -27.98
N VAL A 216 -2.77 -9.27 -28.21
CA VAL A 216 -2.24 -9.85 -29.45
C VAL A 216 -3.35 -10.61 -30.14
#